data_47809d6e97887acf76cf078553922180
#
_entry.id   47809d6e97887acf76cf078553922180
#
_cell.length_a   1.000
_cell.length_b   1.000
_cell.length_c   1.000
_cell.angle_alpha   90.00
_cell.angle_beta   90.00
_cell.angle_gamma   90.00
#
_symmetry.space_group_name_H-M   'P 1'
#
loop_
_entity.id
_entity.type
_entity.pdbx_description
1 polymer ?
#
loop_
_entity_poly.entity_id
_entity_poly.type
_entity_poly.pdbx_seq_one_letter_code
_entity_poly.pdbx_strand_id
1 'polypeptide(L)'
;MSYQTLAQKYRPQKFEDVVGQETITRTLKNSIFSERIANAYAFCGPRGVGKTSVARLIAKAMNCANPVDKDPCNQCFSCQEISQGNNMDVLEIDGASNNGVDEIRTLRENVKFSPSKSKFKVYIIDEVHMLSQGAFNALLKTLEEPPAHVKFIFATTEAHKVLPTIMSRCQRFDFKRISPAVISAKLLDIAQKEEIVVSKETALLIANAGDGSLRDSIVILDQMVSFSGRQVISDDVIELLGMVQKEVMDTIVTAIINNDPKTIINLLDDLISGGKDPVFIANSLIKYFRDIMILKTTSCALTSDMAFSEEETRKLKVQVEQLTLEEILYVLQNLTHCLTLMRNTIFARAPLEITLIKLTKRGQMLSLSKVLDELNAMDVSASGKTREVDVTLDTFSPSILQEEINGDSLKQTEREVEGNFVSQKTEPVELKKENLEENHPAPDKFNWNAVLNYIKKKKMSVFTFLNPANPVQFDEKKLILGFGKDLTFNKEVLETETNKSVITEAVQRVTGITLQIEFVVVEFLGETKENTSAVQDKNVLKEKMKPIIETTMDVFGGQVVRDLMEGER
;
A
#
# COMPACT_ATOMS: atom_id res chain seq x y z
N MET A 1 15.72 14.87 -35.01
CA MET A 1 15.14 13.59 -34.58
C MET A 1 14.60 13.80 -33.16
N SER A 2 13.36 13.42 -32.88
CA SER A 2 12.85 13.47 -31.50
C SER A 2 13.61 12.46 -30.64
N TYR A 3 14.01 12.86 -29.44
CA TYR A 3 14.65 11.99 -28.47
C TYR A 3 13.73 10.81 -28.13
N GLN A 4 14.23 9.59 -28.28
CA GLN A 4 13.52 8.37 -27.92
C GLN A 4 14.21 7.75 -26.70
N THR A 5 13.45 7.52 -25.64
CA THR A 5 13.97 6.90 -24.41
C THR A 5 14.51 5.49 -24.66
N LEU A 6 15.56 5.10 -23.94
CA LEU A 6 16.14 3.75 -24.07
C LEU A 6 15.11 2.65 -23.83
N ALA A 7 14.16 2.86 -22.91
CA ALA A 7 13.09 1.90 -22.64
C ALA A 7 12.13 1.70 -23.83
N GLN A 8 11.96 2.70 -24.69
CA GLN A 8 11.18 2.58 -25.93
C GLN A 8 12.02 1.97 -27.06
N LYS A 9 13.28 2.41 -27.22
CA LYS A 9 14.20 1.95 -28.26
C LYS A 9 14.50 0.45 -28.14
N TYR A 10 14.70 -0.04 -26.91
CA TYR A 10 15.02 -1.45 -26.62
C TYR A 10 13.80 -2.31 -26.24
N ARG A 11 12.58 -1.84 -26.59
CA ARG A 11 11.39 -2.67 -26.43
C ARG A 11 11.51 -3.93 -27.33
N PRO A 12 11.31 -5.15 -26.77
CA PRO A 12 11.42 -6.42 -27.53
C PRO A 12 10.62 -6.40 -28.84
N GLN A 13 11.28 -6.76 -29.94
CA GLN A 13 10.69 -6.84 -31.27
C GLN A 13 10.49 -8.29 -31.75
N LYS A 14 11.13 -9.27 -31.08
CA LYS A 14 11.00 -10.72 -31.26
C LYS A 14 10.77 -11.40 -29.93
N PHE A 15 10.24 -12.62 -29.94
CA PHE A 15 10.08 -13.39 -28.72
C PHE A 15 11.41 -13.72 -28.04
N GLU A 16 12.48 -13.84 -28.80
CA GLU A 16 13.84 -14.08 -28.31
C GLU A 16 14.44 -12.89 -27.54
N ASP A 17 13.96 -11.67 -27.82
CA ASP A 17 14.41 -10.45 -27.13
C ASP A 17 13.79 -10.34 -25.72
N VAL A 18 12.76 -11.13 -25.42
CA VAL A 18 12.07 -11.11 -24.12
C VAL A 18 12.88 -11.87 -23.10
N VAL A 19 13.39 -11.17 -22.13
CA VAL A 19 14.32 -11.68 -21.12
C VAL A 19 13.57 -12.23 -19.90
N GLY A 20 13.97 -13.40 -19.38
CA GLY A 20 13.48 -13.96 -18.12
C GLY A 20 12.07 -14.56 -18.17
N GLN A 21 11.49 -14.72 -19.39
CA GLN A 21 10.13 -15.26 -19.58
C GLN A 21 10.11 -16.39 -20.65
N GLU A 22 11.16 -17.19 -20.73
CA GLU A 22 11.41 -18.16 -21.82
C GLU A 22 10.29 -19.20 -21.93
N THR A 23 9.73 -19.63 -20.81
CA THR A 23 8.63 -20.62 -20.80
C THR A 23 7.36 -20.02 -21.43
N ILE A 24 7.05 -18.76 -21.11
CA ILE A 24 5.88 -18.04 -21.63
C ILE A 24 6.04 -17.82 -23.13
N THR A 25 7.17 -17.25 -23.56
CA THR A 25 7.44 -16.92 -24.96
C THR A 25 7.43 -18.18 -25.84
N ARG A 26 8.04 -19.28 -25.37
CA ARG A 26 8.04 -20.57 -26.05
C ARG A 26 6.63 -21.15 -26.20
N THR A 27 5.82 -21.08 -25.13
CA THR A 27 4.44 -21.59 -25.16
C THR A 27 3.58 -20.79 -26.13
N LEU A 28 3.67 -19.46 -26.09
CA LEU A 28 2.93 -18.55 -26.97
C LEU A 28 3.36 -18.73 -28.44
N LYS A 29 4.66 -18.79 -28.70
CA LYS A 29 5.25 -19.05 -30.02
C LYS A 29 4.70 -20.36 -30.62
N ASN A 30 4.67 -21.44 -29.86
CA ASN A 30 4.14 -22.72 -30.29
C ASN A 30 2.61 -22.68 -30.50
N SER A 31 1.84 -22.02 -29.63
CA SER A 31 0.39 -21.89 -29.76
C SER A 31 -0.02 -21.17 -31.04
N ILE A 32 0.66 -20.06 -31.38
CA ILE A 32 0.38 -19.31 -32.61
C ILE A 32 0.67 -20.14 -33.86
N PHE A 33 1.79 -20.85 -33.89
CA PHE A 33 2.21 -21.64 -35.05
C PHE A 33 1.45 -22.96 -35.24
N SER A 34 0.88 -23.51 -34.17
CA SER A 34 -0.03 -24.68 -34.25
C SER A 34 -1.48 -24.25 -34.50
N GLU A 35 -1.73 -22.98 -34.78
CA GLU A 35 -3.06 -22.36 -34.96
C GLU A 35 -4.03 -22.58 -33.77
N ARG A 36 -3.48 -22.91 -32.61
CA ARG A 36 -4.24 -23.09 -31.35
C ARG A 36 -4.27 -21.80 -30.55
N ILE A 37 -4.83 -20.74 -31.16
CA ILE A 37 -4.88 -19.41 -30.59
C ILE A 37 -6.10 -19.30 -29.68
N ALA A 38 -5.89 -19.02 -28.41
CA ALA A 38 -6.99 -18.76 -27.46
C ALA A 38 -7.75 -17.46 -27.85
N ASN A 39 -9.00 -17.36 -27.44
CA ASN A 39 -9.80 -16.15 -27.68
C ASN A 39 -9.44 -15.03 -26.72
N ALA A 40 -8.97 -15.37 -25.51
CA ALA A 40 -8.53 -14.39 -24.52
C ALA A 40 -7.29 -14.89 -23.77
N TYR A 41 -6.35 -13.98 -23.53
CA TYR A 41 -5.14 -14.19 -22.76
C TYR A 41 -5.15 -13.25 -21.54
N ALA A 42 -4.66 -13.73 -20.40
CA ALA A 42 -4.45 -12.92 -19.20
C ALA A 42 -2.99 -12.96 -18.78
N PHE A 43 -2.28 -11.84 -18.88
CA PHE A 43 -0.90 -11.67 -18.48
C PHE A 43 -0.85 -11.03 -17.09
N CYS A 44 -0.48 -11.82 -16.09
CA CYS A 44 -0.42 -11.42 -14.71
C CYS A 44 1.02 -11.30 -14.25
N GLY A 45 1.36 -10.32 -13.42
CA GLY A 45 2.69 -10.21 -12.83
C GLY A 45 3.13 -8.77 -12.59
N PRO A 46 4.31 -8.56 -11.98
CA PRO A 46 4.80 -7.24 -11.60
C PRO A 46 4.91 -6.26 -12.77
N ARG A 47 5.03 -4.97 -12.46
CA ARG A 47 5.26 -3.94 -13.46
C ARG A 47 6.63 -4.12 -14.14
N GLY A 48 6.73 -3.77 -15.42
CA GLY A 48 8.00 -3.69 -16.15
C GLY A 48 8.67 -5.00 -16.53
N VAL A 49 8.01 -6.17 -16.31
CA VAL A 49 8.52 -7.52 -16.66
C VAL A 49 8.23 -7.96 -18.09
N GLY A 50 7.59 -7.11 -18.90
CA GLY A 50 7.37 -7.36 -20.33
C GLY A 50 5.94 -7.75 -20.75
N LYS A 51 4.92 -7.70 -19.88
CA LYS A 51 3.51 -8.07 -20.18
C LYS A 51 3.00 -7.42 -21.46
N THR A 52 2.97 -6.08 -21.51
CA THR A 52 2.48 -5.30 -22.65
C THR A 52 3.36 -5.50 -23.90
N SER A 53 4.68 -5.68 -23.73
CA SER A 53 5.58 -5.98 -24.84
C SER A 53 5.27 -7.31 -25.48
N VAL A 54 5.05 -8.37 -24.67
CA VAL A 54 4.66 -9.70 -25.18
C VAL A 54 3.25 -9.66 -25.80
N ALA A 55 2.32 -8.87 -25.24
CA ALA A 55 1.00 -8.64 -25.82
C ALA A 55 1.11 -8.08 -27.28
N ARG A 56 1.95 -7.07 -27.48
CA ARG A 56 2.22 -6.53 -28.83
C ARG A 56 2.92 -7.55 -29.74
N LEU A 57 3.84 -8.34 -29.21
CA LEU A 57 4.50 -9.41 -29.98
C LEU A 57 3.51 -10.46 -30.48
N ILE A 58 2.57 -10.87 -29.63
CA ILE A 58 1.49 -11.79 -30.02
C ILE A 58 0.62 -11.17 -31.09
N ALA A 59 0.17 -9.92 -30.91
CA ALA A 59 -0.64 -9.23 -31.90
C ALA A 59 0.07 -9.11 -33.25
N LYS A 60 1.39 -8.83 -33.25
CA LYS A 60 2.21 -8.87 -34.48
C LYS A 60 2.29 -10.26 -35.08
N ALA A 61 2.57 -11.29 -34.27
CA ALA A 61 2.74 -12.66 -34.77
C ALA A 61 1.44 -13.21 -35.36
N MET A 62 0.28 -12.88 -34.79
CA MET A 62 -1.04 -13.27 -35.30
C MET A 62 -1.38 -12.59 -36.64
N ASN A 63 -0.91 -11.35 -36.85
CA ASN A 63 -1.25 -10.51 -37.99
C ASN A 63 -0.10 -10.32 -38.98
N CYS A 64 1.03 -10.98 -38.76
CA CYS A 64 2.19 -10.91 -39.65
C CYS A 64 1.92 -11.61 -40.99
N ALA A 65 2.18 -10.93 -42.09
CA ALA A 65 2.02 -11.50 -43.42
C ALA A 65 3.08 -12.57 -43.73
N ASN A 66 4.31 -12.36 -43.26
CA ASN A 66 5.46 -13.24 -43.57
C ASN A 66 6.27 -13.53 -42.27
N PRO A 67 5.79 -14.39 -41.38
CA PRO A 67 6.53 -14.75 -40.18
C PRO A 67 7.84 -15.49 -40.52
N VAL A 68 8.94 -15.16 -39.83
CA VAL A 68 10.26 -15.77 -40.00
C VAL A 68 10.61 -16.50 -38.71
N ASP A 69 10.94 -17.79 -38.82
CA ASP A 69 11.33 -18.66 -37.69
C ASP A 69 10.37 -18.58 -36.46
N LYS A 70 9.09 -18.48 -36.77
CA LYS A 70 8.04 -18.33 -35.76
C LYS A 70 8.10 -17.00 -34.99
N ASP A 71 8.74 -15.98 -35.51
CA ASP A 71 8.72 -14.59 -35.05
C ASP A 71 8.05 -13.65 -36.06
N PRO A 72 7.51 -12.51 -35.63
CA PRO A 72 7.01 -11.50 -36.56
C PRO A 72 8.15 -10.92 -37.40
N CYS A 73 7.91 -10.71 -38.71
CA CYS A 73 8.96 -10.24 -39.63
C CYS A 73 9.45 -8.80 -39.35
N ASN A 74 8.70 -7.99 -38.62
CA ASN A 74 8.95 -6.58 -38.30
C ASN A 74 9.08 -5.63 -39.53
N GLN A 75 8.89 -6.13 -40.75
CA GLN A 75 9.05 -5.38 -41.99
C GLN A 75 7.73 -5.18 -42.75
N CYS A 76 6.74 -6.06 -42.58
CA CYS A 76 5.44 -5.91 -43.23
C CYS A 76 4.65 -4.75 -42.61
N PHE A 77 3.68 -4.26 -43.35
CA PHE A 77 2.85 -3.12 -43.00
C PHE A 77 2.20 -3.30 -41.60
N SER A 78 1.55 -4.44 -41.34
CA SER A 78 0.97 -4.73 -40.03
C SER A 78 1.99 -4.68 -38.89
N CYS A 79 3.18 -5.26 -39.07
CA CYS A 79 4.21 -5.25 -38.02
C CYS A 79 4.69 -3.84 -37.70
N GLN A 80 4.85 -3.00 -38.73
CA GLN A 80 5.29 -1.61 -38.56
C GLN A 80 4.23 -0.75 -37.86
N GLU A 81 2.97 -0.82 -38.33
CA GLU A 81 1.86 -0.08 -37.72
C GLU A 81 1.63 -0.50 -36.24
N ILE A 82 1.67 -1.80 -35.93
CA ILE A 82 1.53 -2.28 -34.55
C ILE A 82 2.68 -1.79 -33.67
N SER A 83 3.91 -1.74 -34.20
CA SER A 83 5.07 -1.19 -33.48
C SER A 83 4.88 0.28 -33.14
N GLN A 84 4.29 1.06 -34.05
CA GLN A 84 4.02 2.48 -33.89
C GLN A 84 2.75 2.77 -33.08
N GLY A 85 1.89 1.76 -32.85
CA GLY A 85 0.62 1.92 -32.15
C GLY A 85 -0.51 2.52 -32.99
N ASN A 86 -0.37 2.53 -34.33
CA ASN A 86 -1.31 3.16 -35.26
C ASN A 86 -2.18 2.17 -36.05
N ASN A 87 -2.13 0.87 -35.69
CA ASN A 87 -2.89 -0.14 -36.41
C ASN A 87 -4.37 -0.14 -36.01
N MET A 88 -5.28 -0.08 -36.98
CA MET A 88 -6.73 -0.02 -36.76
C MET A 88 -7.31 -1.35 -36.22
N ASP A 89 -6.65 -2.48 -36.47
CA ASP A 89 -7.10 -3.80 -36.07
C ASP A 89 -6.44 -4.27 -34.76
N VAL A 90 -5.45 -3.51 -34.23
CA VAL A 90 -4.80 -3.78 -32.93
C VAL A 90 -4.94 -2.56 -32.05
N LEU A 91 -5.91 -2.60 -31.16
CA LEU A 91 -6.23 -1.50 -30.25
C LEU A 91 -5.61 -1.77 -28.88
N GLU A 92 -4.79 -0.82 -28.43
CA GLU A 92 -4.22 -0.83 -27.08
C GLU A 92 -4.95 0.20 -26.22
N ILE A 93 -5.54 -0.27 -25.13
CA ILE A 93 -6.37 0.51 -24.20
C ILE A 93 -5.72 0.42 -22.84
N ASP A 94 -5.42 1.57 -22.25
CA ASP A 94 -4.99 1.64 -20.86
C ASP A 94 -6.23 1.68 -19.95
N GLY A 95 -6.41 0.66 -19.13
CA GLY A 95 -7.54 0.54 -18.20
C GLY A 95 -7.55 1.60 -17.10
N ALA A 96 -6.41 2.26 -16.82
CA ALA A 96 -6.38 3.35 -15.85
C ALA A 96 -7.03 4.63 -16.41
N SER A 97 -6.80 4.91 -17.71
CA SER A 97 -7.34 6.09 -18.39
C SER A 97 -8.75 5.85 -18.95
N ASN A 98 -9.10 4.59 -19.24
CA ASN A 98 -10.37 4.21 -19.89
C ASN A 98 -11.13 3.17 -19.04
N ASN A 99 -11.47 3.54 -17.81
CA ASN A 99 -12.09 2.64 -16.83
C ASN A 99 -13.62 2.63 -16.87
N GLY A 100 -14.24 3.49 -17.67
CA GLY A 100 -15.68 3.68 -17.74
C GLY A 100 -16.42 2.55 -18.43
N VAL A 101 -17.72 2.48 -18.17
CA VAL A 101 -18.61 1.48 -18.79
C VAL A 101 -18.86 1.82 -20.26
N ASP A 102 -18.90 3.10 -20.61
CA ASP A 102 -19.28 3.57 -21.94
C ASP A 102 -18.17 3.34 -22.96
N GLU A 103 -16.90 3.51 -22.57
CA GLU A 103 -15.75 3.16 -23.39
C GLU A 103 -15.75 1.66 -23.74
N ILE A 104 -16.03 0.82 -22.76
CA ILE A 104 -16.10 -0.63 -22.96
C ILE A 104 -17.35 -1.03 -23.77
N ARG A 105 -18.46 -0.30 -23.66
CA ARG A 105 -19.63 -0.51 -24.52
C ARG A 105 -19.32 -0.18 -25.98
N THR A 106 -18.63 0.93 -26.23
CA THR A 106 -18.16 1.31 -27.57
C THR A 106 -17.19 0.26 -28.14
N LEU A 107 -16.27 -0.25 -27.30
CA LEU A 107 -15.41 -1.37 -27.67
C LEU A 107 -16.24 -2.58 -28.10
N ARG A 108 -17.25 -2.97 -27.31
CA ARG A 108 -18.13 -4.13 -27.58
C ARG A 108 -18.91 -3.96 -28.89
N GLU A 109 -19.31 -2.76 -29.25
CA GLU A 109 -19.94 -2.49 -30.54
C GLU A 109 -18.95 -2.67 -31.69
N ASN A 110 -17.73 -2.19 -31.52
CA ASN A 110 -16.65 -2.32 -32.49
C ASN A 110 -16.16 -3.76 -32.71
N VAL A 111 -16.32 -4.63 -31.70
CA VAL A 111 -15.97 -6.08 -31.78
C VAL A 111 -16.75 -6.79 -32.91
N LYS A 112 -17.97 -6.35 -33.22
CA LYS A 112 -18.82 -6.97 -34.23
C LYS A 112 -18.30 -6.79 -35.65
N PHE A 113 -17.48 -5.76 -35.89
CA PHE A 113 -16.96 -5.47 -37.21
C PHE A 113 -15.71 -6.31 -37.51
N SER A 114 -15.66 -6.88 -38.72
CA SER A 114 -14.50 -7.59 -39.23
C SER A 114 -13.23 -6.71 -39.26
N PRO A 115 -12.03 -7.29 -39.13
CA PRO A 115 -10.79 -6.54 -39.27
C PRO A 115 -10.68 -5.92 -40.69
N SER A 116 -10.03 -4.75 -40.77
CA SER A 116 -9.90 -4.00 -42.03
C SER A 116 -8.83 -4.60 -42.96
N LYS A 117 -7.68 -4.96 -42.42
CA LYS A 117 -6.51 -5.42 -43.15
C LYS A 117 -5.83 -6.63 -42.56
N SER A 118 -6.05 -6.91 -41.29
CA SER A 118 -5.38 -7.96 -40.52
C SER A 118 -6.19 -9.26 -40.49
N LYS A 119 -5.56 -10.36 -40.11
CA LYS A 119 -6.24 -11.67 -39.91
C LYS A 119 -7.15 -11.62 -38.67
N PHE A 120 -6.68 -10.98 -37.61
CA PHE A 120 -7.38 -10.87 -36.33
C PHE A 120 -7.49 -9.43 -35.87
N LYS A 121 -8.61 -9.09 -35.24
CA LYS A 121 -8.80 -7.87 -34.50
C LYS A 121 -8.39 -8.11 -33.04
N VAL A 122 -7.35 -7.44 -32.57
CA VAL A 122 -6.75 -7.69 -31.25
C VAL A 122 -6.99 -6.50 -30.34
N TYR A 123 -7.54 -6.76 -29.16
CA TYR A 123 -7.73 -5.78 -28.12
C TYR A 123 -6.76 -6.07 -26.98
N ILE A 124 -5.80 -5.17 -26.77
CA ILE A 124 -4.85 -5.22 -25.65
C ILE A 124 -5.36 -4.25 -24.60
N ILE A 125 -5.75 -4.76 -23.43
CA ILE A 125 -6.20 -3.93 -22.31
C ILE A 125 -5.16 -4.05 -21.21
N ASP A 126 -4.37 -2.98 -21.04
CA ASP A 126 -3.35 -2.89 -20.01
C ASP A 126 -3.97 -2.41 -18.69
N GLU A 127 -3.39 -2.82 -17.57
CA GLU A 127 -3.86 -2.58 -16.20
C GLU A 127 -5.38 -2.82 -16.05
N VAL A 128 -5.84 -3.94 -16.60
CA VAL A 128 -7.28 -4.29 -16.67
C VAL A 128 -7.97 -4.29 -15.30
N HIS A 129 -7.24 -4.47 -14.21
CA HIS A 129 -7.77 -4.40 -12.84
C HIS A 129 -8.32 -3.01 -12.45
N MET A 130 -7.98 -1.96 -13.22
CA MET A 130 -8.48 -0.61 -13.01
C MET A 130 -9.88 -0.39 -13.59
N LEU A 131 -10.39 -1.30 -14.41
CA LEU A 131 -11.72 -1.21 -14.97
C LEU A 131 -12.79 -1.26 -13.88
N SER A 132 -13.85 -0.47 -14.06
CA SER A 132 -15.02 -0.52 -13.17
C SER A 132 -15.74 -1.87 -13.27
N GLN A 133 -16.47 -2.24 -12.23
CA GLN A 133 -17.23 -3.49 -12.20
C GLN A 133 -18.27 -3.55 -13.32
N GLY A 134 -18.86 -2.42 -13.69
CA GLY A 134 -19.77 -2.31 -14.83
C GLY A 134 -19.09 -2.55 -16.17
N ALA A 135 -17.84 -2.08 -16.35
CA ALA A 135 -17.01 -2.33 -17.52
C ALA A 135 -16.66 -3.81 -17.66
N PHE A 136 -16.25 -4.47 -16.56
CA PHE A 136 -16.05 -5.92 -16.54
C PHE A 136 -17.29 -6.69 -16.98
N ASN A 137 -18.45 -6.36 -16.42
CA ASN A 137 -19.71 -7.03 -16.76
C ASN A 137 -20.10 -6.83 -18.24
N ALA A 138 -19.77 -5.67 -18.81
CA ALA A 138 -20.00 -5.41 -20.25
C ALA A 138 -19.15 -6.30 -21.17
N LEU A 139 -17.94 -6.71 -20.72
CA LEU A 139 -17.03 -7.60 -21.47
C LEU A 139 -17.44 -9.08 -21.38
N LEU A 140 -18.10 -9.52 -20.29
CA LEU A 140 -18.39 -10.95 -20.04
C LEU A 140 -19.07 -11.62 -21.22
N LYS A 141 -20.16 -11.00 -21.74
CA LYS A 141 -20.92 -11.57 -22.89
C LYS A 141 -20.05 -11.77 -24.13
N THR A 142 -19.10 -10.85 -24.38
CA THR A 142 -18.20 -10.95 -25.53
C THR A 142 -17.09 -11.98 -25.32
N LEU A 143 -16.70 -12.22 -24.08
CA LEU A 143 -15.71 -13.24 -23.73
C LEU A 143 -16.32 -14.65 -23.72
N GLU A 144 -17.62 -14.79 -23.47
CA GLU A 144 -18.34 -16.05 -23.56
C GLU A 144 -18.51 -16.53 -25.00
N GLU A 145 -18.92 -15.63 -25.88
CA GLU A 145 -19.17 -15.91 -27.29
C GLU A 145 -18.39 -14.91 -28.18
N PRO A 146 -17.03 -14.98 -28.18
CA PRO A 146 -16.24 -14.05 -28.98
C PRO A 146 -16.32 -14.38 -30.47
N PRO A 147 -16.44 -13.37 -31.37
CA PRO A 147 -16.31 -13.59 -32.80
C PRO A 147 -14.95 -14.23 -33.12
N ALA A 148 -14.90 -15.14 -34.09
CA ALA A 148 -13.69 -15.89 -34.42
C ALA A 148 -12.47 -15.03 -34.77
N HIS A 149 -12.74 -13.86 -35.34
CA HIS A 149 -11.73 -12.87 -35.76
C HIS A 149 -11.24 -11.98 -34.60
N VAL A 150 -11.80 -12.07 -33.39
CA VAL A 150 -11.46 -11.19 -32.25
C VAL A 150 -10.61 -11.94 -31.26
N LYS A 151 -9.58 -11.27 -30.75
CA LYS A 151 -8.70 -11.76 -29.69
C LYS A 151 -8.52 -10.69 -28.62
N PHE A 152 -8.60 -11.11 -27.35
CA PHE A 152 -8.36 -10.26 -26.20
C PHE A 152 -7.04 -10.60 -25.52
N ILE A 153 -6.30 -9.58 -25.10
CA ILE A 153 -5.09 -9.74 -24.29
C ILE A 153 -5.20 -8.76 -23.12
N PHE A 154 -5.43 -9.31 -21.93
CA PHE A 154 -5.48 -8.55 -20.70
C PHE A 154 -4.12 -8.56 -20.03
N ALA A 155 -3.62 -7.40 -19.60
CA ALA A 155 -2.44 -7.31 -18.76
C ALA A 155 -2.80 -6.69 -17.41
N THR A 156 -2.26 -7.25 -16.32
CA THR A 156 -2.52 -6.75 -14.97
C THR A 156 -1.33 -6.95 -14.05
N THR A 157 -1.12 -5.98 -13.17
CA THR A 157 -0.20 -6.11 -12.03
C THR A 157 -0.88 -6.78 -10.82
N GLU A 158 -2.21 -6.74 -10.73
CA GLU A 158 -3.00 -7.19 -9.60
C GLU A 158 -4.08 -8.20 -10.02
N ALA A 159 -3.65 -9.44 -10.27
CA ALA A 159 -4.54 -10.52 -10.72
C ALA A 159 -5.71 -10.80 -9.76
N HIS A 160 -5.52 -10.56 -8.46
CA HIS A 160 -6.55 -10.78 -7.44
C HIS A 160 -7.71 -9.77 -7.51
N LYS A 161 -7.52 -8.61 -8.14
CA LYS A 161 -8.59 -7.61 -8.35
C LYS A 161 -9.42 -7.89 -9.61
N VAL A 162 -8.94 -8.74 -10.52
CA VAL A 162 -9.68 -9.11 -11.73
C VAL A 162 -10.73 -10.16 -11.38
N LEU A 163 -11.95 -9.97 -11.89
CA LEU A 163 -13.06 -10.89 -11.61
C LEU A 163 -12.72 -12.35 -11.99
N PRO A 164 -12.99 -13.32 -11.12
CA PRO A 164 -12.76 -14.75 -11.42
C PRO A 164 -13.50 -15.22 -12.68
N THR A 165 -14.66 -14.63 -12.97
CA THR A 165 -15.46 -14.90 -14.18
C THR A 165 -14.75 -14.52 -15.48
N ILE A 166 -13.93 -13.46 -15.48
CA ILE A 166 -13.06 -13.08 -16.60
C ILE A 166 -11.87 -14.04 -16.68
N MET A 167 -11.20 -14.26 -15.55
CA MET A 167 -10.00 -15.10 -15.50
C MET A 167 -10.25 -16.54 -15.95
N SER A 168 -11.43 -17.10 -15.64
CA SER A 168 -11.81 -18.47 -16.06
C SER A 168 -12.00 -18.63 -17.58
N ARG A 169 -12.17 -17.52 -18.31
CA ARG A 169 -12.34 -17.50 -19.78
C ARG A 169 -11.05 -17.14 -20.52
N CYS A 170 -9.98 -16.88 -19.78
CA CYS A 170 -8.68 -16.49 -20.31
C CYS A 170 -7.65 -17.60 -20.13
N GLN A 171 -6.76 -17.73 -21.09
CA GLN A 171 -5.51 -18.49 -20.89
C GLN A 171 -4.55 -17.62 -20.10
N ARG A 172 -4.29 -18.00 -18.83
CA ARG A 172 -3.47 -17.24 -17.90
C ARG A 172 -1.99 -17.56 -18.06
N PHE A 173 -1.17 -16.49 -18.00
CA PHE A 173 0.29 -16.55 -17.96
C PHE A 173 0.81 -15.66 -16.84
N ASP A 174 1.56 -16.26 -15.91
CA ASP A 174 2.12 -15.57 -14.76
C ASP A 174 3.57 -15.19 -15.04
N PHE A 175 3.80 -13.89 -15.28
CA PHE A 175 5.12 -13.29 -15.48
C PHE A 175 5.84 -13.16 -14.14
N LYS A 176 7.08 -13.60 -14.09
CA LYS A 176 7.92 -13.56 -12.90
C LYS A 176 8.80 -12.32 -12.88
N ARG A 177 9.25 -11.92 -11.69
CA ARG A 177 10.35 -10.96 -11.55
C ARG A 177 11.58 -11.52 -12.25
N ILE A 178 12.33 -10.65 -12.91
CA ILE A 178 13.57 -11.02 -13.59
C ILE A 178 14.71 -10.93 -12.58
N SER A 179 15.59 -11.92 -12.55
CA SER A 179 16.71 -11.90 -11.61
C SER A 179 17.67 -10.74 -11.91
N PRO A 180 18.27 -10.12 -10.89
CA PRO A 180 19.20 -9.00 -11.07
C PRO A 180 20.38 -9.32 -11.99
N ALA A 181 20.87 -10.56 -11.95
CA ALA A 181 21.96 -11.00 -12.82
C ALA A 181 21.58 -10.96 -14.31
N VAL A 182 20.36 -11.38 -14.64
CA VAL A 182 19.84 -11.37 -16.02
C VAL A 182 19.57 -9.93 -16.48
N ILE A 183 19.02 -9.08 -15.60
CA ILE A 183 18.82 -7.65 -15.89
C ILE A 183 20.18 -6.97 -16.12
N SER A 184 21.17 -7.18 -15.25
CA SER A 184 22.51 -6.62 -15.37
C SER A 184 23.17 -7.01 -16.70
N ALA A 185 23.09 -8.26 -17.11
CA ALA A 185 23.59 -8.70 -18.41
C ALA A 185 22.93 -7.95 -19.58
N LYS A 186 21.60 -7.73 -19.50
CA LYS A 186 20.87 -6.98 -20.52
C LYS A 186 21.22 -5.49 -20.53
N LEU A 187 21.43 -4.89 -19.35
CA LEU A 187 21.88 -3.49 -19.25
C LEU A 187 23.25 -3.31 -19.88
N LEU A 188 24.19 -4.24 -19.67
CA LEU A 188 25.52 -4.21 -20.29
C LEU A 188 25.44 -4.35 -21.82
N ASP A 189 24.56 -5.22 -22.35
CA ASP A 189 24.29 -5.34 -23.81
C ASP A 189 23.78 -3.99 -24.39
N ILE A 190 22.85 -3.35 -23.68
CA ILE A 190 22.31 -2.03 -24.08
C ILE A 190 23.41 -0.97 -24.01
N ALA A 191 24.16 -0.92 -22.91
CA ALA A 191 25.24 0.04 -22.70
C ALA A 191 26.32 -0.05 -23.80
N GLN A 192 26.70 -1.27 -24.18
CA GLN A 192 27.64 -1.50 -25.27
C GLN A 192 27.11 -0.98 -26.61
N LYS A 193 25.82 -1.16 -26.91
CA LYS A 193 25.18 -0.68 -28.16
C LYS A 193 25.05 0.83 -28.21
N GLU A 194 24.93 1.49 -27.06
CA GLU A 194 24.81 2.96 -26.94
C GLU A 194 26.14 3.65 -26.64
N GLU A 195 27.26 2.90 -26.63
CA GLU A 195 28.60 3.40 -26.29
C GLU A 195 28.65 4.04 -24.89
N ILE A 196 27.94 3.46 -23.92
CA ILE A 196 27.94 3.87 -22.52
C ILE A 196 28.91 2.97 -21.75
N VAL A 197 29.77 3.57 -20.97
CA VAL A 197 30.76 2.86 -20.11
C VAL A 197 30.11 2.60 -18.75
N VAL A 198 29.81 1.32 -18.47
CA VAL A 198 29.20 0.89 -17.20
C VAL A 198 29.94 -0.35 -16.69
N SER A 199 30.33 -0.37 -15.42
CA SER A 199 30.92 -1.55 -14.80
C SER A 199 29.88 -2.62 -14.52
N LYS A 200 30.30 -3.90 -14.35
CA LYS A 200 29.39 -4.97 -13.94
C LYS A 200 28.73 -4.70 -12.59
N GLU A 201 29.45 -4.11 -11.67
CA GLU A 201 28.98 -3.74 -10.33
C GLU A 201 27.92 -2.65 -10.40
N THR A 202 28.17 -1.60 -11.18
CA THR A 202 27.20 -0.52 -11.43
C THR A 202 25.94 -1.05 -12.12
N ALA A 203 26.09 -1.92 -13.13
CA ALA A 203 24.95 -2.54 -13.81
C ALA A 203 24.12 -3.43 -12.85
N LEU A 204 24.76 -4.14 -11.94
CA LEU A 204 24.09 -4.93 -10.92
C LEU A 204 23.39 -4.04 -9.88
N LEU A 205 23.99 -2.91 -9.51
CA LEU A 205 23.38 -1.92 -8.60
C LEU A 205 22.08 -1.36 -9.21
N ILE A 206 22.11 -0.96 -10.50
CA ILE A 206 20.95 -0.49 -11.24
C ILE A 206 19.89 -1.61 -11.35
N ALA A 207 20.30 -2.86 -11.62
CA ALA A 207 19.39 -3.99 -11.70
C ALA A 207 18.67 -4.28 -10.36
N ASN A 208 19.39 -4.16 -9.24
CA ASN A 208 18.83 -4.29 -7.89
C ASN A 208 17.82 -3.17 -7.58
N ALA A 209 18.14 -1.93 -8.00
CA ALA A 209 17.24 -0.78 -7.83
C ALA A 209 15.94 -0.94 -8.63
N GLY A 210 15.98 -1.62 -9.78
CA GLY A 210 14.80 -1.90 -10.61
C GLY A 210 13.87 -2.99 -10.08
N ASP A 211 14.20 -3.65 -8.95
CA ASP A 211 13.36 -4.63 -8.23
C ASP A 211 12.72 -5.71 -9.16
N GLY A 212 13.53 -6.26 -10.08
CA GLY A 212 13.09 -7.28 -11.03
C GLY A 212 12.30 -6.75 -12.23
N SER A 213 12.22 -5.43 -12.40
CA SER A 213 11.64 -4.74 -13.55
C SER A 213 12.74 -4.31 -14.53
N LEU A 214 12.81 -4.94 -15.70
CA LEU A 214 13.75 -4.54 -16.74
C LEU A 214 13.48 -3.13 -17.26
N ARG A 215 12.19 -2.74 -17.39
CA ARG A 215 11.81 -1.41 -17.85
C ARG A 215 12.33 -0.32 -16.90
N ASP A 216 12.12 -0.49 -15.60
CA ASP A 216 12.52 0.52 -14.61
C ASP A 216 14.05 0.58 -14.51
N SER A 217 14.76 -0.56 -14.62
CA SER A 217 16.23 -0.59 -14.69
C SER A 217 16.77 0.13 -15.92
N ILE A 218 16.14 0.00 -17.10
CA ILE A 218 16.54 0.74 -18.31
C ILE A 218 16.24 2.24 -18.15
N VAL A 219 15.15 2.63 -17.51
CA VAL A 219 14.82 4.03 -17.23
C VAL A 219 15.87 4.62 -16.28
N ILE A 220 16.28 3.89 -15.25
CA ILE A 220 17.38 4.33 -14.36
C ILE A 220 18.66 4.53 -15.16
N LEU A 221 19.03 3.60 -16.03
CA LEU A 221 20.22 3.75 -16.90
C LEU A 221 20.12 5.01 -17.77
N ASP A 222 18.96 5.28 -18.37
CA ASP A 222 18.70 6.47 -19.19
C ASP A 222 18.84 7.78 -18.40
N GLN A 223 18.35 7.78 -17.14
CA GLN A 223 18.53 8.88 -16.21
C GLN A 223 20.01 9.09 -15.84
N MET A 224 20.76 7.99 -15.62
CA MET A 224 22.19 8.05 -15.33
C MET A 224 22.98 8.66 -16.48
N VAL A 225 22.67 8.27 -17.72
CA VAL A 225 23.27 8.87 -18.91
C VAL A 225 22.99 10.37 -18.99
N SER A 226 21.82 10.80 -18.58
CA SER A 226 21.46 12.23 -18.53
C SER A 226 22.18 12.97 -17.41
N PHE A 227 22.49 12.30 -16.28
CA PHE A 227 23.14 12.86 -15.11
C PHE A 227 24.67 12.90 -15.24
N SER A 228 25.30 11.75 -15.54
CA SER A 228 26.77 11.57 -15.55
C SER A 228 27.37 11.52 -16.96
N GLY A 229 26.53 11.61 -18.00
CA GLY A 229 26.96 11.44 -19.38
C GLY A 229 27.22 9.97 -19.74
N ARG A 230 28.16 9.70 -20.63
CA ARG A 230 28.43 8.34 -21.13
C ARG A 230 29.22 7.45 -20.18
N GLN A 231 29.75 7.98 -19.10
CA GLN A 231 30.50 7.23 -18.08
C GLN A 231 29.68 7.17 -16.80
N VAL A 232 29.08 6.02 -16.54
CA VAL A 232 28.23 5.81 -15.35
C VAL A 232 29.03 5.07 -14.28
N ILE A 233 29.23 5.72 -13.14
CA ILE A 233 29.93 5.17 -11.98
C ILE A 233 28.92 4.83 -10.85
N SER A 234 29.33 3.95 -9.93
CA SER A 234 28.44 3.48 -8.85
C SER A 234 28.03 4.59 -7.90
N ASP A 235 28.92 5.53 -7.61
CA ASP A 235 28.65 6.64 -6.69
C ASP A 235 27.55 7.56 -7.21
N ASP A 236 27.57 7.85 -8.52
CA ASP A 236 26.53 8.64 -9.17
C ASP A 236 25.15 7.94 -9.08
N VAL A 237 25.12 6.59 -9.21
CA VAL A 237 23.88 5.82 -9.06
C VAL A 237 23.34 5.91 -7.63
N ILE A 238 24.21 5.81 -6.63
CA ILE A 238 23.86 5.94 -5.22
C ILE A 238 23.33 7.35 -4.93
N GLU A 239 23.94 8.37 -5.51
CA GLU A 239 23.53 9.77 -5.36
C GLU A 239 22.18 10.03 -6.01
N LEU A 240 22.02 9.72 -7.30
CA LEU A 240 20.78 9.97 -8.07
C LEU A 240 19.58 9.23 -7.47
N LEU A 241 19.76 7.97 -7.08
CA LEU A 241 18.66 7.17 -6.51
C LEU A 241 18.41 7.47 -5.02
N GLY A 242 19.18 8.38 -4.43
CA GLY A 242 19.08 8.69 -3.01
C GLY A 242 19.40 7.50 -2.10
N MET A 243 20.15 6.52 -2.60
CA MET A 243 20.51 5.34 -1.82
C MET A 243 21.41 5.72 -0.65
N VAL A 244 21.31 4.99 0.44
CA VAL A 244 22.23 5.15 1.57
C VAL A 244 23.47 4.32 1.30
N GLN A 245 24.64 4.90 1.47
CA GLN A 245 25.90 4.18 1.35
C GLN A 245 25.94 3.02 2.36
N LYS A 246 26.52 1.90 1.96
CA LYS A 246 26.56 0.70 2.80
C LYS A 246 27.30 0.94 4.12
N GLU A 247 28.34 1.73 4.10
CA GLU A 247 29.16 2.09 5.27
C GLU A 247 28.34 2.84 6.32
N VAL A 248 27.43 3.73 5.87
CA VAL A 248 26.54 4.46 6.77
C VAL A 248 25.50 3.50 7.36
N MET A 249 24.98 2.56 6.56
CA MET A 249 24.07 1.52 7.05
C MET A 249 24.73 0.62 8.09
N ASP A 250 25.96 0.18 7.85
CA ASP A 250 26.78 -0.58 8.80
C ASP A 250 26.94 0.18 10.12
N THR A 251 27.20 1.50 10.04
CA THR A 251 27.36 2.35 11.23
C THR A 251 26.06 2.46 12.01
N ILE A 252 24.91 2.67 11.34
CA ILE A 252 23.59 2.72 11.98
C ILE A 252 23.29 1.39 12.68
N VAL A 253 23.51 0.26 12.00
CA VAL A 253 23.24 -1.07 12.58
C VAL A 253 24.16 -1.34 13.77
N THR A 254 25.44 -0.99 13.66
CA THR A 254 26.40 -1.10 14.77
C THR A 254 25.99 -0.21 15.95
N ALA A 255 25.51 1.00 15.71
CA ALA A 255 25.01 1.88 16.77
C ALA A 255 23.71 1.32 17.42
N ILE A 256 22.84 0.65 16.64
CA ILE A 256 21.69 -0.08 17.20
C ILE A 256 22.16 -1.23 18.08
N ILE A 257 23.16 -1.99 17.66
CA ILE A 257 23.74 -3.12 18.44
C ILE A 257 24.33 -2.61 19.74
N ASN A 258 25.09 -1.52 19.70
CA ASN A 258 25.79 -0.93 20.83
C ASN A 258 24.90 -0.06 21.74
N ASN A 259 23.59 0.07 21.44
CA ASN A 259 22.66 0.90 22.18
C ASN A 259 23.07 2.39 22.25
N ASP A 260 23.56 2.95 21.15
CA ASP A 260 23.98 4.35 21.05
C ASP A 260 22.95 5.20 20.26
N PRO A 261 21.98 5.83 20.94
CA PRO A 261 20.97 6.66 20.29
C PRO A 261 21.52 7.98 19.75
N LYS A 262 22.64 8.50 20.30
CA LYS A 262 23.20 9.78 19.86
C LYS A 262 23.77 9.66 18.44
N THR A 263 24.57 8.64 18.20
CA THR A 263 25.14 8.37 16.87
C THR A 263 24.04 8.16 15.83
N ILE A 264 22.96 7.47 16.18
CA ILE A 264 21.83 7.23 15.27
C ILE A 264 21.13 8.53 14.90
N ILE A 265 20.85 9.41 15.86
CA ILE A 265 20.16 10.68 15.59
C ILE A 265 21.01 11.58 14.71
N ASN A 266 22.31 11.70 15.00
CA ASN A 266 23.23 12.51 14.21
C ASN A 266 23.32 11.98 12.76
N LEU A 267 23.49 10.68 12.56
CA LEU A 267 23.53 10.07 11.23
C LEU A 267 22.22 10.25 10.45
N LEU A 268 21.07 10.15 11.15
CA LEU A 268 19.78 10.43 10.51
C LEU A 268 19.66 11.88 10.09
N ASP A 269 20.12 12.80 10.93
CA ASP A 269 20.11 14.23 10.65
C ASP A 269 20.97 14.55 9.41
N ASP A 270 22.18 13.98 9.35
CA ASP A 270 23.07 14.13 8.21
C ASP A 270 22.46 13.55 6.91
N LEU A 271 21.84 12.37 6.98
CA LEU A 271 21.20 11.73 5.82
C LEU A 271 20.00 12.55 5.32
N ILE A 272 19.13 12.99 6.23
CA ILE A 272 17.91 13.74 5.87
C ILE A 272 18.27 15.14 5.38
N SER A 273 19.26 15.81 6.00
CA SER A 273 19.78 17.10 5.55
C SER A 273 20.47 16.97 4.18
N GLY A 274 21.09 15.82 3.89
CA GLY A 274 21.60 15.46 2.58
C GLY A 274 20.54 15.05 1.55
N GLY A 275 19.22 15.23 1.86
CA GLY A 275 18.11 14.99 0.93
C GLY A 275 17.68 13.55 0.79
N LYS A 276 18.10 12.63 1.69
CA LYS A 276 17.65 11.23 1.66
C LYS A 276 16.25 11.09 2.23
N ASP A 277 15.38 10.33 1.53
CA ASP A 277 14.01 10.06 1.99
C ASP A 277 14.01 9.12 3.22
N PRO A 278 13.39 9.51 4.35
CA PRO A 278 13.26 8.66 5.53
C PRO A 278 12.62 7.30 5.24
N VAL A 279 11.66 7.22 4.32
CA VAL A 279 11.00 5.96 3.91
C VAL A 279 12.00 5.03 3.23
N PHE A 280 12.88 5.59 2.42
CA PHE A 280 13.94 4.82 1.77
C PHE A 280 14.98 4.30 2.78
N ILE A 281 15.35 5.11 3.78
CA ILE A 281 16.25 4.70 4.87
C ILE A 281 15.63 3.50 5.63
N ALA A 282 14.34 3.58 6.00
CA ALA A 282 13.64 2.51 6.69
C ALA A 282 13.60 1.21 5.86
N ASN A 283 13.30 1.30 4.55
CA ASN A 283 13.31 0.14 3.65
C ASN A 283 14.71 -0.49 3.54
N SER A 284 15.75 0.32 3.48
CA SER A 284 17.14 -0.16 3.43
C SER A 284 17.53 -0.90 4.71
N LEU A 285 17.12 -0.39 5.88
CA LEU A 285 17.31 -1.05 7.17
C LEU A 285 16.58 -2.39 7.24
N ILE A 286 15.31 -2.45 6.77
CA ILE A 286 14.55 -3.71 6.72
C ILE A 286 15.27 -4.74 5.85
N LYS A 287 15.76 -4.33 4.67
CA LYS A 287 16.49 -5.21 3.76
C LYS A 287 17.76 -5.73 4.43
N TYR A 288 18.52 -4.85 5.09
CA TYR A 288 19.74 -5.20 5.79
C TYR A 288 19.50 -6.20 6.93
N PHE A 289 18.52 -5.95 7.82
CA PHE A 289 18.20 -6.87 8.91
C PHE A 289 17.58 -8.19 8.42
N ARG A 290 16.85 -8.19 7.29
CA ARG A 290 16.40 -9.41 6.63
C ARG A 290 17.59 -10.26 6.17
N ASP A 291 18.61 -9.64 5.60
CA ASP A 291 19.80 -10.34 5.14
C ASP A 291 20.57 -10.93 6.34
N ILE A 292 20.68 -10.19 7.46
CA ILE A 292 21.21 -10.71 8.74
C ILE A 292 20.38 -11.92 9.24
N MET A 293 19.04 -11.83 9.18
CA MET A 293 18.16 -12.92 9.59
C MET A 293 18.40 -14.19 8.77
N ILE A 294 18.51 -14.05 7.46
CA ILE A 294 18.75 -15.19 6.56
C ILE A 294 20.11 -15.83 6.89
N LEU A 295 21.15 -15.03 7.09
CA LEU A 295 22.47 -15.52 7.48
C LEU A 295 22.45 -16.25 8.83
N LYS A 296 21.69 -15.74 9.81
CA LYS A 296 21.54 -16.36 11.12
C LYS A 296 20.83 -17.70 11.07
N THR A 297 19.78 -17.80 10.24
CA THR A 297 18.91 -19.00 10.19
C THR A 297 19.41 -20.10 9.29
N THR A 298 20.04 -19.75 8.15
CA THR A 298 20.39 -20.77 7.15
C THR A 298 21.79 -21.32 7.30
N SER A 299 22.67 -20.69 8.09
CA SER A 299 24.10 -21.08 8.25
C SER A 299 24.83 -21.32 6.92
N CYS A 300 24.14 -21.10 5.80
CA CYS A 300 24.60 -21.36 4.44
C CYS A 300 25.29 -20.14 3.85
N ALA A 301 26.29 -20.40 3.04
CA ALA A 301 26.85 -19.41 2.14
C ALA A 301 25.73 -18.74 1.36
N LEU A 302 25.70 -17.42 1.40
CA LEU A 302 24.78 -16.53 0.70
C LEU A 302 24.38 -17.10 -0.66
N THR A 303 23.07 -17.30 -0.88
CA THR A 303 22.55 -17.67 -2.19
C THR A 303 23.04 -16.65 -3.22
N SER A 304 23.26 -17.11 -4.44
CA SER A 304 23.78 -16.35 -5.58
C SER A 304 23.09 -15.01 -5.89
N ASP A 305 21.96 -14.73 -5.23
CA ASP A 305 21.17 -13.49 -5.34
C ASP A 305 21.65 -12.37 -4.39
N MET A 306 22.52 -12.70 -3.40
CA MET A 306 23.11 -11.75 -2.48
C MET A 306 24.57 -11.50 -2.90
N ALA A 307 24.79 -10.50 -3.74
CA ALA A 307 26.13 -10.09 -4.19
C ALA A 307 26.81 -9.24 -3.10
N PHE A 308 27.28 -9.89 -2.03
CA PHE A 308 28.18 -9.26 -1.07
C PHE A 308 29.65 -9.59 -1.42
N SER A 309 30.52 -8.62 -1.23
CA SER A 309 31.97 -8.87 -1.28
C SER A 309 32.42 -9.74 -0.09
N GLU A 310 33.60 -10.34 -0.17
CA GLU A 310 34.13 -11.13 0.95
C GLU A 310 34.31 -10.32 2.23
N GLU A 311 34.67 -9.04 2.12
CA GLU A 311 34.79 -8.12 3.25
C GLU A 311 33.42 -7.80 3.89
N GLU A 312 32.42 -7.51 3.07
CA GLU A 312 31.03 -7.28 3.54
C GLU A 312 30.49 -8.50 4.27
N THR A 313 30.71 -9.68 3.71
CA THR A 313 30.31 -10.95 4.34
C THR A 313 30.97 -11.15 5.71
N ARG A 314 32.23 -10.73 5.86
CA ARG A 314 32.96 -10.82 7.13
C ARG A 314 32.37 -9.86 8.18
N LYS A 315 32.07 -8.62 7.83
CA LYS A 315 31.44 -7.63 8.72
C LYS A 315 30.04 -8.09 9.15
N LEU A 316 29.22 -8.54 8.19
CA LEU A 316 27.88 -9.07 8.48
C LEU A 316 27.93 -10.27 9.44
N LYS A 317 28.89 -11.20 9.29
CA LYS A 317 29.03 -12.34 10.21
C LYS A 317 29.28 -11.90 11.65
N VAL A 318 30.13 -10.89 11.87
CA VAL A 318 30.38 -10.35 13.21
C VAL A 318 29.10 -9.77 13.82
N GLN A 319 28.30 -9.03 13.05
CA GLN A 319 27.03 -8.48 13.52
C GLN A 319 25.98 -9.57 13.77
N VAL A 320 25.95 -10.63 12.95
CA VAL A 320 25.07 -11.80 13.12
C VAL A 320 25.36 -12.54 14.42
N GLU A 321 26.63 -12.64 14.85
CA GLU A 321 27.01 -13.27 16.12
C GLU A 321 26.53 -12.48 17.34
N GLN A 322 26.49 -11.15 17.24
CA GLN A 322 26.10 -10.24 18.33
C GLN A 322 24.59 -10.15 18.56
N LEU A 323 23.77 -10.56 17.59
CA LEU A 323 22.31 -10.48 17.69
C LEU A 323 21.69 -11.86 17.85
N THR A 324 20.70 -11.98 18.73
CA THR A 324 19.84 -13.17 18.80
C THR A 324 18.78 -13.13 17.69
N LEU A 325 18.19 -14.28 17.36
CA LEU A 325 17.13 -14.34 16.35
C LEU A 325 15.90 -13.55 16.80
N GLU A 326 15.57 -13.60 18.07
CA GLU A 326 14.45 -12.86 18.67
C GLU A 326 14.65 -11.34 18.55
N GLU A 327 15.87 -10.85 18.77
CA GLU A 327 16.18 -9.43 18.58
C GLU A 327 16.04 -9.01 17.13
N ILE A 328 16.51 -9.81 16.19
CA ILE A 328 16.38 -9.52 14.76
C ILE A 328 14.91 -9.47 14.34
N LEU A 329 14.09 -10.44 14.79
CA LEU A 329 12.66 -10.45 14.51
C LEU A 329 11.95 -9.24 15.12
N TYR A 330 12.31 -8.86 16.36
CA TYR A 330 11.79 -7.65 17.01
C TYR A 330 12.14 -6.38 16.23
N VAL A 331 13.37 -6.25 15.74
CA VAL A 331 13.79 -5.11 14.91
C VAL A 331 12.98 -5.05 13.62
N LEU A 332 12.85 -6.17 12.90
CA LEU A 332 12.10 -6.25 11.64
C LEU A 332 10.63 -5.89 11.84
N GLN A 333 9.99 -6.38 12.91
CA GLN A 333 8.61 -6.07 13.23
C GLN A 333 8.40 -4.59 13.50
N ASN A 334 9.27 -3.96 14.32
CA ASN A 334 9.18 -2.52 14.60
C ASN A 334 9.44 -1.66 13.36
N LEU A 335 10.41 -2.00 12.52
CA LEU A 335 10.69 -1.28 11.28
C LEU A 335 9.53 -1.41 10.27
N THR A 336 8.92 -2.59 10.16
CA THR A 336 7.74 -2.80 9.28
C THR A 336 6.54 -1.98 9.76
N HIS A 337 6.31 -1.95 11.09
CA HIS A 337 5.28 -1.10 11.67
C HIS A 337 5.56 0.39 11.44
N CYS A 338 6.82 0.81 11.60
CA CYS A 338 7.28 2.17 11.30
C CYS A 338 6.94 2.58 9.86
N LEU A 339 7.19 1.74 8.87
CA LEU A 339 6.84 2.01 7.48
C LEU A 339 5.33 2.25 7.29
N THR A 340 4.50 1.48 8.00
CA THR A 340 3.04 1.65 7.95
C THR A 340 2.63 3.01 8.53
N LEU A 341 3.24 3.43 9.64
CA LEU A 341 3.02 4.74 10.23
C LEU A 341 3.50 5.88 9.30
N MET A 342 4.68 5.73 8.70
CA MET A 342 5.27 6.75 7.81
C MET A 342 4.39 7.01 6.57
N ARG A 343 3.72 6.00 6.04
CA ARG A 343 2.80 6.14 4.89
C ARG A 343 1.55 6.94 5.22
N ASN A 344 1.14 6.95 6.48
CA ASN A 344 -0.08 7.58 6.96
C ASN A 344 0.14 8.96 7.61
N THR A 345 1.39 9.42 7.68
CA THR A 345 1.76 10.70 8.32
C THR A 345 2.46 11.63 7.35
N ILE A 346 2.22 12.94 7.51
CA ILE A 346 2.91 14.00 6.74
C ILE A 346 4.39 14.10 7.17
N PHE A 347 4.69 13.76 8.42
CA PHE A 347 6.04 13.86 9.01
C PHE A 347 6.68 12.47 9.11
N ALA A 348 7.19 11.94 7.99
CA ALA A 348 7.78 10.61 7.93
C ALA A 348 9.06 10.45 8.80
N ARG A 349 9.74 11.55 9.15
CA ARG A 349 10.96 11.56 9.96
C ARG A 349 10.72 11.08 11.40
N ALA A 350 9.70 11.64 12.08
CA ALA A 350 9.45 11.37 13.50
C ALA A 350 9.18 9.88 13.84
N PRO A 351 8.33 9.13 13.08
CA PRO A 351 8.17 7.69 13.32
C PRO A 351 9.48 6.91 13.19
N LEU A 352 10.37 7.29 12.27
CA LEU A 352 11.66 6.64 12.08
C LEU A 352 12.59 6.88 13.28
N GLU A 353 12.74 8.14 13.73
CA GLU A 353 13.53 8.50 14.90
C GLU A 353 13.08 7.76 16.16
N ILE A 354 11.76 7.81 16.46
CA ILE A 354 11.17 7.13 17.60
C ILE A 354 11.46 5.62 17.55
N THR A 355 11.28 5.01 16.38
CA THR A 355 11.51 3.57 16.22
C THR A 355 12.97 3.22 16.43
N LEU A 356 13.91 3.97 15.86
CA LEU A 356 15.34 3.70 16.01
C LEU A 356 15.81 3.90 17.45
N ILE A 357 15.32 4.95 18.15
CA ILE A 357 15.58 5.14 19.60
C ILE A 357 15.03 3.96 20.41
N LYS A 358 13.81 3.50 20.08
CA LYS A 358 13.21 2.33 20.73
C LYS A 358 14.06 1.07 20.54
N LEU A 359 14.63 0.89 19.34
CA LEU A 359 15.50 -0.25 19.05
C LEU A 359 16.82 -0.24 19.83
N THR A 360 17.37 0.93 20.16
CA THR A 360 18.55 1.02 21.04
C THR A 360 18.26 0.67 22.50
N LYS A 361 16.99 0.73 22.94
CA LYS A 361 16.61 0.37 24.31
C LYS A 361 16.14 -1.09 24.46
N ARG A 362 16.27 -1.93 23.41
CA ARG A 362 15.83 -3.31 23.41
C ARG A 362 16.45 -4.17 24.51
N GLY A 363 17.69 -3.90 24.89
CA GLY A 363 18.40 -4.63 25.96
C GLY A 363 17.83 -4.41 27.37
N GLN A 364 16.92 -3.43 27.55
CA GLN A 364 16.19 -3.21 28.80
C GLN A 364 14.90 -4.05 28.88
N MET A 365 14.51 -4.74 27.80
CA MET A 365 13.39 -5.67 27.81
C MET A 365 13.89 -6.99 28.41
N LEU A 366 13.56 -7.23 29.67
CA LEU A 366 13.79 -8.50 30.33
C LEU A 366 13.05 -9.60 29.55
N SER A 367 13.74 -10.64 29.12
CA SER A 367 13.06 -11.80 28.55
C SER A 367 12.17 -12.41 29.62
N LEU A 368 10.96 -12.84 29.25
CA LEU A 368 10.00 -13.43 30.15
C LEU A 368 10.62 -14.61 30.90
N SER A 369 11.54 -15.36 30.28
CA SER A 369 12.33 -16.44 30.88
C SER A 369 13.23 -15.93 32.00
N LYS A 370 13.94 -14.81 31.83
CA LYS A 370 14.77 -14.22 32.89
C LYS A 370 13.94 -13.74 34.09
N VAL A 371 12.79 -13.13 33.82
CA VAL A 371 11.85 -12.72 34.89
C VAL A 371 11.31 -13.93 35.63
N LEU A 372 10.96 -15.02 34.91
CA LEU A 372 10.54 -16.27 35.51
C LEU A 372 11.66 -16.95 36.29
N ASP A 373 12.89 -16.93 35.79
CA ASP A 373 14.06 -17.48 36.52
C ASP A 373 14.39 -16.66 37.76
N GLU A 374 14.26 -15.33 37.71
CA GLU A 374 14.42 -14.47 38.90
C GLU A 374 13.28 -14.65 39.89
N LEU A 375 12.03 -14.80 39.45
CA LEU A 375 10.89 -15.13 40.33
C LEU A 375 11.04 -16.50 40.94
N ASN A 376 11.44 -17.52 40.21
CA ASN A 376 11.71 -18.86 40.72
C ASN A 376 12.90 -18.87 41.72
N ALA A 377 13.92 -18.04 41.46
CA ALA A 377 15.05 -17.88 42.40
C ALA A 377 14.65 -17.14 43.69
N MET A 378 13.67 -16.22 43.62
CA MET A 378 13.09 -15.56 44.79
C MET A 378 12.21 -16.50 45.62
N ASP A 379 11.43 -17.38 45.00
CA ASP A 379 10.59 -18.37 45.69
C ASP A 379 11.41 -19.43 46.44
N VAL A 380 12.60 -19.76 45.96
CA VAL A 380 13.50 -20.69 46.65
C VAL A 380 14.17 -20.06 47.88
N SER A 381 14.27 -18.72 47.94
CA SER A 381 14.83 -18.01 49.13
C SER A 381 13.78 -17.57 50.14
N ALA A 382 12.48 -17.76 49.89
CA ALA A 382 11.37 -17.33 50.75
C ALA A 382 10.83 -18.43 51.70
N SER A 383 11.51 -19.55 51.83
CA SER A 383 11.19 -20.55 52.86
C SER A 383 11.77 -20.13 54.26
N GLY A 384 11.31 -18.99 54.76
CA GLY A 384 11.67 -18.57 56.11
C GLY A 384 11.46 -17.07 56.35
N LYS A 385 10.29 -16.76 56.92
CA LYS A 385 9.81 -15.49 57.49
C LYS A 385 8.88 -14.67 56.58
N THR A 386 7.61 -14.81 56.86
CA THR A 386 6.55 -13.83 56.52
C THR A 386 6.95 -12.43 56.98
N ARG A 387 7.30 -11.57 56.06
CA ARG A 387 7.24 -10.12 56.22
C ARG A 387 6.13 -9.63 55.32
N GLU A 388 5.09 -9.09 55.94
CA GLU A 388 4.10 -8.27 55.24
C GLU A 388 4.86 -7.11 54.57
N VAL A 389 4.89 -7.11 53.27
CA VAL A 389 5.37 -5.98 52.47
C VAL A 389 4.11 -5.25 52.01
N ASP A 390 3.89 -4.09 52.64
CA ASP A 390 2.91 -3.09 52.18
C ASP A 390 3.31 -2.63 50.78
N VAL A 391 2.64 -3.14 49.77
CA VAL A 391 2.80 -2.69 48.40
C VAL A 391 1.89 -1.47 48.21
N THR A 392 2.42 -0.28 48.47
CA THR A 392 1.82 0.96 47.98
C THR A 392 2.00 1.02 46.48
N LEU A 393 0.91 0.83 45.76
CA LEU A 393 0.80 1.14 44.33
C LEU A 393 0.89 2.66 44.16
N ASP A 394 2.09 3.15 43.84
CA ASP A 394 2.24 4.50 43.32
C ASP A 394 1.64 4.58 41.90
N THR A 395 0.43 5.08 41.88
CA THR A 395 -0.23 5.54 40.64
C THR A 395 0.55 6.70 40.08
N PHE A 396 1.18 6.49 38.92
CA PHE A 396 1.75 7.55 38.13
C PHE A 396 0.64 8.49 37.62
N SER A 397 0.47 9.61 38.29
CA SER A 397 -0.23 10.78 37.76
C SER A 397 0.77 11.64 36.98
N PRO A 398 0.46 12.09 35.78
CA PRO A 398 1.30 13.06 35.08
C PRO A 398 1.10 14.45 35.70
N SER A 399 2.01 14.87 36.55
CA SER A 399 2.10 16.25 37.01
C SER A 399 2.67 17.11 35.88
N ILE A 400 1.83 17.98 35.34
CA ILE A 400 2.19 19.09 34.48
C ILE A 400 2.96 20.09 35.34
N LEU A 401 4.20 20.36 34.98
CA LEU A 401 5.01 21.47 35.50
C LEU A 401 4.36 22.80 35.12
N GLN A 402 3.79 23.47 36.10
CA GLN A 402 3.57 24.91 36.06
C GLN A 402 4.86 25.56 36.55
N GLU A 403 5.63 26.16 35.67
CA GLU A 403 6.63 27.18 36.02
C GLU A 403 6.01 28.55 35.84
N GLU A 404 5.96 29.28 36.96
CA GLU A 404 5.66 30.69 37.05
C GLU A 404 6.71 31.49 36.28
N ILE A 405 6.28 32.28 35.30
CA ILE A 405 7.10 33.35 34.71
C ILE A 405 6.64 34.66 35.33
N ASN A 406 7.42 35.15 36.29
CA ASN A 406 7.38 36.53 36.75
C ASN A 406 7.85 37.46 35.63
N GLY A 407 7.09 38.51 35.43
CA GLY A 407 7.38 39.55 34.47
C GLY A 407 8.56 40.41 34.84
N ASP A 408 9.20 40.97 33.85
CA ASP A 408 9.46 42.40 33.71
C ASP A 408 10.14 42.75 32.38
N SER A 409 9.64 43.81 31.77
CA SER A 409 10.34 44.74 30.87
C SER A 409 10.92 44.24 29.54
N LEU A 410 10.33 44.67 28.44
CA LEU A 410 10.91 45.73 27.62
C LEU A 410 10.01 46.12 26.43
N LYS A 411 9.89 47.44 26.34
CA LYS A 411 9.15 48.25 25.36
C LYS A 411 9.76 48.20 23.94
N GLN A 412 8.86 48.48 22.99
CA GLN A 412 9.03 49.22 21.72
C GLN A 412 9.77 48.55 20.58
N THR A 413 9.11 48.28 19.47
CA THR A 413 9.05 49.22 18.33
C THR A 413 7.95 48.79 17.34
N GLU A 414 7.03 49.73 17.15
CA GLU A 414 6.06 49.76 16.05
C GLU A 414 6.80 50.09 14.73
N ARG A 415 6.38 49.48 13.64
CA ARG A 415 6.31 50.11 12.31
C ARG A 415 5.22 49.49 11.46
N GLU A 416 4.32 50.37 11.10
CA GLU A 416 3.18 50.27 10.21
C GLU A 416 3.51 49.70 8.83
N VAL A 417 2.61 48.87 8.26
CA VAL A 417 2.23 48.96 6.85
C VAL A 417 0.72 48.68 6.76
N GLU A 418 0.01 49.70 6.32
CA GLU A 418 -1.42 49.74 6.01
C GLU A 418 -1.74 48.80 4.81
N GLY A 419 -2.89 48.16 4.90
CA GLY A 419 -3.50 47.46 3.77
C GLY A 419 -4.95 47.07 4.10
N ASN A 420 -5.88 47.92 3.72
CA ASN A 420 -7.33 47.79 3.86
C ASN A 420 -7.89 46.43 3.42
N PHE A 421 -8.67 45.77 4.28
CA PHE A 421 -9.85 45.02 3.88
C PHE A 421 -10.94 45.13 4.99
N VAL A 422 -12.11 45.52 4.53
CA VAL A 422 -13.34 45.79 5.26
C VAL A 422 -13.84 44.52 5.94
N SER A 423 -13.92 44.57 7.28
CA SER A 423 -14.60 43.55 8.10
C SER A 423 -15.92 44.14 8.60
N GLN A 424 -17.02 43.51 8.20
CA GLN A 424 -18.29 43.69 8.87
C GLN A 424 -18.27 42.89 10.18
N LYS A 425 -18.39 43.61 11.27
CA LYS A 425 -18.62 43.10 12.62
C LYS A 425 -20.06 42.58 12.71
N THR A 426 -20.22 41.37 13.18
CA THR A 426 -21.43 40.94 13.90
C THR A 426 -21.03 40.63 15.33
N GLU A 427 -21.70 41.28 16.24
CA GLU A 427 -21.52 41.21 17.69
C GLU A 427 -21.94 39.87 18.26
N PRO A 428 -21.34 39.39 19.38
CA PRO A 428 -21.79 38.20 20.08
C PRO A 428 -23.02 38.51 20.93
N VAL A 429 -24.08 37.78 20.68
CA VAL A 429 -25.25 37.77 21.54
C VAL A 429 -24.96 36.92 22.77
N GLU A 430 -24.88 37.55 23.94
CA GLU A 430 -24.91 36.88 25.24
C GLU A 430 -26.28 36.21 25.44
N LEU A 431 -26.30 34.89 25.50
CA LEU A 431 -27.48 34.14 25.96
C LEU A 431 -27.29 33.81 27.44
N LYS A 432 -28.22 34.40 28.23
CA LYS A 432 -28.40 34.21 29.67
C LYS A 432 -28.49 32.71 30.01
N LYS A 433 -27.79 32.33 31.10
CA LYS A 433 -28.00 31.07 31.81
C LYS A 433 -29.42 31.08 32.41
N GLU A 434 -30.30 30.28 31.87
CA GLU A 434 -31.48 29.80 32.56
C GLU A 434 -31.38 28.26 32.74
N ASN A 435 -31.56 27.88 33.99
CA ASN A 435 -31.63 26.51 34.46
C ASN A 435 -32.70 25.74 33.70
N LEU A 436 -32.32 24.62 33.08
CA LEU A 436 -33.26 23.60 32.59
C LEU A 436 -32.88 22.25 33.19
N GLU A 437 -33.26 22.03 34.44
CA GLU A 437 -33.69 20.74 34.90
C GLU A 437 -35.14 20.58 34.42
N GLU A 438 -35.38 19.74 33.44
CA GLU A 438 -36.66 19.00 33.29
C GLU A 438 -36.47 17.85 32.30
N ASN A 439 -36.67 16.64 32.82
CA ASN A 439 -36.86 15.39 32.14
C ASN A 439 -37.98 15.51 31.09
N HIS A 440 -37.60 15.37 29.80
CA HIS A 440 -38.58 14.98 28.79
C HIS A 440 -38.23 13.61 28.20
N PRO A 441 -39.16 12.63 28.19
CA PRO A 441 -38.91 11.33 27.60
C PRO A 441 -38.78 11.46 26.08
N ALA A 442 -37.76 10.83 25.52
CA ALA A 442 -37.59 10.68 24.09
C ALA A 442 -38.85 10.00 23.50
N PRO A 443 -39.45 10.51 22.42
CA PRO A 443 -40.63 9.91 21.82
C PRO A 443 -40.24 8.57 21.18
N ASP A 444 -41.00 7.54 21.53
CA ASP A 444 -40.85 6.12 21.13
C ASP A 444 -41.00 5.82 19.61
N LYS A 445 -40.89 6.80 18.74
CA LYS A 445 -41.13 6.65 17.28
C LYS A 445 -39.94 6.99 16.36
N PHE A 446 -38.79 7.39 16.86
CA PHE A 446 -37.67 7.73 15.99
C PHE A 446 -36.55 6.67 16.00
N ASN A 447 -36.51 5.87 14.94
CA ASN A 447 -35.48 4.83 14.80
C ASN A 447 -34.28 5.35 14.00
N TRP A 448 -33.28 5.92 14.70
CA TRP A 448 -32.04 6.45 14.11
C TRP A 448 -31.26 5.41 13.32
N ASN A 449 -31.21 4.17 13.80
CA ASN A 449 -30.54 3.07 13.11
C ASN A 449 -31.15 2.74 11.74
N ALA A 450 -32.46 2.92 11.59
CA ALA A 450 -33.14 2.74 10.29
C ALA A 450 -32.71 3.83 9.29
N VAL A 451 -32.53 5.08 9.74
CA VAL A 451 -32.02 6.18 8.91
C VAL A 451 -30.58 5.91 8.48
N LEU A 452 -29.71 5.51 9.41
CA LEU A 452 -28.32 5.17 9.11
C LEU A 452 -28.22 4.01 8.11
N ASN A 453 -29.03 2.97 8.27
CA ASN A 453 -29.07 1.82 7.35
C ASN A 453 -29.56 2.20 5.94
N TYR A 454 -30.49 3.13 5.83
CA TYR A 454 -30.94 3.65 4.54
C TYR A 454 -29.83 4.43 3.83
N ILE A 455 -29.15 5.36 4.57
CA ILE A 455 -28.05 6.17 4.03
C ILE A 455 -26.86 5.28 3.63
N LYS A 456 -26.55 4.25 4.40
CA LYS A 456 -25.51 3.26 4.09
C LYS A 456 -25.72 2.59 2.73
N LYS A 457 -26.97 2.27 2.39
CA LYS A 457 -27.32 1.67 1.09
C LYS A 457 -27.30 2.68 -0.06
N LYS A 458 -27.57 3.97 0.20
CA LYS A 458 -27.70 5.00 -0.84
C LYS A 458 -26.39 5.73 -1.13
N LYS A 459 -25.64 6.13 -0.09
CA LYS A 459 -24.38 6.89 -0.24
C LYS A 459 -23.45 6.59 0.93
N MET A 460 -22.54 5.63 0.75
CA MET A 460 -21.61 5.16 1.78
C MET A 460 -20.72 6.28 2.37
N SER A 461 -20.32 7.26 1.55
CA SER A 461 -19.53 8.41 2.02
C SER A 461 -20.28 9.25 3.06
N VAL A 462 -21.57 9.53 2.85
CA VAL A 462 -22.39 10.27 3.83
C VAL A 462 -22.59 9.46 5.11
N PHE A 463 -22.77 8.15 4.98
CA PHE A 463 -22.87 7.24 6.13
C PHE A 463 -21.62 7.30 7.01
N THR A 464 -20.43 7.25 6.41
CA THR A 464 -19.16 7.26 7.17
C THR A 464 -19.01 8.52 8.04
N PHE A 465 -19.38 9.69 7.51
CA PHE A 465 -19.32 10.95 8.26
C PHE A 465 -20.48 11.13 9.25
N LEU A 466 -21.63 10.52 8.99
CA LEU A 466 -22.84 10.63 9.83
C LEU A 466 -22.87 9.60 10.96
N ASN A 467 -22.21 8.46 10.80
CA ASN A 467 -22.24 7.36 11.77
C ASN A 467 -21.82 7.75 13.20
N PRO A 468 -20.83 8.65 13.42
CA PRO A 468 -20.48 9.11 14.77
C PRO A 468 -21.42 10.20 15.33
N ALA A 469 -22.43 10.64 14.59
CA ALA A 469 -23.40 11.63 15.06
C ALA A 469 -24.49 11.01 15.91
N ASN A 470 -24.86 11.68 16.99
CA ASN A 470 -25.97 11.29 17.84
C ASN A 470 -27.12 12.30 17.71
N PRO A 471 -28.38 11.86 17.60
CA PRO A 471 -29.52 12.75 17.66
C PRO A 471 -29.64 13.34 19.07
N VAL A 472 -29.51 14.68 19.17
CA VAL A 472 -29.58 15.43 20.43
C VAL A 472 -31.01 15.86 20.71
N GLN A 473 -31.73 16.30 19.67
CA GLN A 473 -33.12 16.73 19.78
C GLN A 473 -33.90 16.33 18.53
N PHE A 474 -35.13 15.86 18.73
CA PHE A 474 -36.06 15.48 17.68
C PHE A 474 -37.41 16.10 17.97
N ASP A 475 -37.85 17.03 17.11
CA ASP A 475 -39.16 17.69 17.16
C ASP A 475 -39.89 17.47 15.84
N GLU A 476 -41.19 17.78 15.80
CA GLU A 476 -42.02 17.64 14.58
C GLU A 476 -41.54 18.48 13.38
N LYS A 477 -40.63 19.47 13.60
CA LYS A 477 -40.09 20.37 12.57
C LYS A 477 -38.59 20.30 12.38
N LYS A 478 -37.85 19.86 13.42
CA LYS A 478 -36.39 19.92 13.42
C LYS A 478 -35.77 18.63 13.98
N LEU A 479 -34.63 18.23 13.38
CA LEU A 479 -33.74 17.19 13.89
C LEU A 479 -32.35 17.81 14.12
N ILE A 480 -31.88 17.80 15.35
CA ILE A 480 -30.56 18.31 15.72
C ILE A 480 -29.63 17.13 15.95
N LEU A 481 -28.51 17.10 15.18
CA LEU A 481 -27.48 16.07 15.25
C LEU A 481 -26.23 16.64 15.91
N GLY A 482 -25.78 16.00 17.00
CA GLY A 482 -24.62 16.41 17.78
C GLY A 482 -23.36 15.65 17.37
N PHE A 483 -22.23 16.39 17.30
CA PHE A 483 -20.89 15.87 17.05
C PHE A 483 -19.97 16.23 18.21
N GLY A 484 -19.02 15.35 18.53
CA GLY A 484 -17.94 15.68 19.48
C GLY A 484 -16.99 16.74 18.93
N LYS A 485 -16.27 17.44 19.82
CA LYS A 485 -15.29 18.49 19.44
C LYS A 485 -14.25 18.02 18.43
N ASP A 486 -13.87 16.75 18.47
CA ASP A 486 -12.87 16.15 17.58
C ASP A 486 -13.42 15.83 16.17
N LEU A 487 -14.73 16.01 15.94
CA LEU A 487 -15.45 15.65 14.72
C LEU A 487 -16.00 16.86 13.95
N THR A 488 -15.42 18.03 14.14
CA THR A 488 -15.80 19.28 13.43
C THR A 488 -15.73 19.15 11.92
N PHE A 489 -14.75 18.44 11.40
CA PHE A 489 -14.62 18.15 9.97
C PHE A 489 -15.82 17.36 9.42
N ASN A 490 -16.32 16.37 10.17
CA ASN A 490 -17.49 15.59 9.77
C ASN A 490 -18.74 16.47 9.64
N LYS A 491 -18.92 17.43 10.57
CA LYS A 491 -19.98 18.43 10.53
C LYS A 491 -19.92 19.26 9.25
N GLU A 492 -18.75 19.85 8.93
CA GLU A 492 -18.58 20.70 7.74
C GLU A 492 -18.88 19.96 6.44
N VAL A 493 -18.44 18.70 6.32
CA VAL A 493 -18.72 17.87 5.14
C VAL A 493 -20.21 17.58 5.00
N LEU A 494 -20.93 17.37 6.10
CA LEU A 494 -22.37 17.07 6.09
C LEU A 494 -23.25 18.30 5.91
N GLU A 495 -22.76 19.50 6.21
CA GLU A 495 -23.46 20.79 5.99
C GLU A 495 -23.61 21.16 4.51
N THR A 496 -22.86 20.53 3.61
CA THR A 496 -22.99 20.77 2.16
C THR A 496 -24.41 20.42 1.68
N GLU A 497 -25.00 21.25 0.82
CA GLU A 497 -26.38 21.09 0.34
C GLU A 497 -26.65 19.69 -0.25
N THR A 498 -25.69 19.15 -0.99
CA THR A 498 -25.80 17.80 -1.59
C THR A 498 -25.83 16.68 -0.56
N ASN A 499 -25.13 16.79 0.57
CA ASN A 499 -25.14 15.77 1.62
C ASN A 499 -26.34 15.96 2.56
N LYS A 500 -26.69 17.21 2.86
CA LYS A 500 -27.86 17.56 3.67
C LYS A 500 -29.15 17.09 3.01
N SER A 501 -29.30 17.21 1.68
CA SER A 501 -30.47 16.72 0.94
C SER A 501 -30.62 15.19 1.03
N VAL A 502 -29.51 14.42 0.99
CA VAL A 502 -29.54 12.96 1.15
C VAL A 502 -29.99 12.55 2.55
N ILE A 503 -29.58 13.30 3.59
CA ILE A 503 -29.97 13.02 4.97
C ILE A 503 -31.46 13.37 5.17
N THR A 504 -31.91 14.51 4.65
CA THR A 504 -33.32 14.94 4.70
C THR A 504 -34.23 13.92 4.02
N GLU A 505 -33.86 13.42 2.84
CA GLU A 505 -34.62 12.38 2.14
C GLU A 505 -34.67 11.06 2.93
N ALA A 506 -33.54 10.66 3.54
CA ALA A 506 -33.49 9.46 4.37
C ALA A 506 -34.40 9.56 5.60
N VAL A 507 -34.38 10.71 6.28
CA VAL A 507 -35.23 10.99 7.44
C VAL A 507 -36.70 11.02 7.02
N GLN A 508 -37.04 11.68 5.93
CA GLN A 508 -38.42 11.72 5.41
C GLN A 508 -38.94 10.32 5.07
N ARG A 509 -38.10 9.46 4.51
CA ARG A 509 -38.50 8.11 4.12
C ARG A 509 -38.75 7.18 5.30
N VAL A 510 -38.05 7.39 6.42
CA VAL A 510 -38.16 6.59 7.64
C VAL A 510 -39.27 7.12 8.56
N THR A 511 -39.42 8.45 8.66
CA THR A 511 -40.36 9.09 9.60
C THR A 511 -41.67 9.53 8.94
N GLY A 512 -41.70 9.65 7.61
CA GLY A 512 -42.84 10.20 6.86
C GLY A 512 -42.98 11.73 6.93
N ILE A 513 -42.07 12.43 7.65
CA ILE A 513 -42.13 13.87 7.91
C ILE A 513 -40.88 14.54 7.33
N THR A 514 -41.04 15.70 6.70
CA THR A 514 -39.93 16.50 6.22
C THR A 514 -39.42 17.37 7.35
N LEU A 515 -38.22 17.06 7.87
CA LEU A 515 -37.60 17.76 8.99
C LEU A 515 -36.44 18.66 8.54
N GLN A 516 -36.27 19.77 9.21
CA GLN A 516 -35.10 20.62 9.04
C GLN A 516 -33.93 20.04 9.86
N ILE A 517 -32.78 19.77 9.20
CA ILE A 517 -31.63 19.14 9.85
C ILE A 517 -30.62 20.24 10.23
N GLU A 518 -30.27 20.28 11.50
CA GLU A 518 -29.23 21.16 12.04
C GLU A 518 -28.12 20.32 12.68
N PHE A 519 -26.86 20.77 12.54
CA PHE A 519 -25.68 20.10 13.10
C PHE A 519 -25.05 20.98 14.19
N VAL A 520 -24.85 20.42 15.38
CA VAL A 520 -24.25 21.14 16.51
C VAL A 520 -23.04 20.39 17.04
N VAL A 521 -22.06 21.11 17.58
CA VAL A 521 -20.94 20.52 18.31
C VAL A 521 -21.30 20.51 19.79
N VAL A 522 -21.29 19.33 20.40
CA VAL A 522 -21.70 19.12 21.80
C VAL A 522 -20.52 18.57 22.59
N GLU A 523 -20.28 19.11 23.78
CA GLU A 523 -19.37 18.48 24.75
C GLU A 523 -20.10 17.33 25.43
N PHE A 524 -19.79 16.10 25.02
CA PHE A 524 -20.25 14.94 25.77
C PHE A 524 -19.38 14.79 27.03
N LEU A 525 -19.89 15.18 28.19
CA LEU A 525 -19.38 14.74 29.49
C LEU A 525 -19.64 13.24 29.60
N GLY A 526 -18.58 12.48 29.58
CA GLY A 526 -18.45 11.03 29.50
C GLY A 526 -19.60 10.20 30.08
N GLU A 527 -20.14 9.36 29.21
CA GLU A 527 -20.56 7.98 29.51
C GLU A 527 -20.59 7.22 28.18
N THR A 528 -19.58 6.37 27.99
CA THR A 528 -19.55 5.35 26.93
C THR A 528 -20.66 4.34 27.22
N LYS A 529 -21.83 4.50 26.59
CA LYS A 529 -22.77 3.40 26.45
C LYS A 529 -22.22 2.45 25.41
N GLU A 530 -21.61 1.36 25.89
CA GLU A 530 -21.29 0.20 25.08
C GLU A 530 -22.55 -0.30 24.35
N ASN A 531 -22.38 -0.46 23.02
CA ASN A 531 -23.40 -0.98 22.13
C ASN A 531 -23.89 -2.38 22.57
N THR A 532 -25.10 -2.47 23.07
CA THR A 532 -25.80 -3.72 23.42
C THR A 532 -26.03 -4.66 22.23
N SER A 533 -25.75 -4.24 21.00
CA SER A 533 -25.83 -5.09 19.80
C SER A 533 -24.60 -6.01 19.61
N ALA A 534 -23.45 -5.69 20.20
CA ALA A 534 -22.25 -6.50 20.08
C ALA A 534 -22.29 -7.78 20.95
N VAL A 535 -23.17 -7.84 21.97
CA VAL A 535 -23.31 -8.99 22.86
C VAL A 535 -24.22 -10.08 22.25
N GLN A 536 -25.22 -9.69 21.47
CA GLN A 536 -26.08 -10.65 20.75
C GLN A 536 -25.34 -11.32 19.58
N ASP A 537 -24.48 -10.59 18.84
CA ASP A 537 -23.69 -11.17 17.76
C ASP A 537 -22.58 -12.12 18.24
N LYS A 538 -22.00 -11.90 19.43
CA LYS A 538 -21.02 -12.82 20.01
C LYS A 538 -21.64 -14.18 20.41
N ASN A 539 -22.87 -14.19 20.89
CA ASN A 539 -23.56 -15.44 21.25
C ASN A 539 -24.00 -16.24 20.00
N VAL A 540 -24.45 -15.59 18.95
CA VAL A 540 -24.80 -16.22 17.66
C VAL A 540 -23.54 -16.76 16.95
N LEU A 541 -22.39 -16.09 17.07
CA LEU A 541 -21.10 -16.59 16.55
C LEU A 541 -20.60 -17.81 17.38
N LYS A 542 -20.73 -17.80 18.69
CA LYS A 542 -20.37 -18.95 19.56
C LYS A 542 -21.20 -20.20 19.26
N GLU A 543 -22.51 -20.05 18.98
CA GLU A 543 -23.36 -21.19 18.59
C GLU A 543 -23.05 -21.73 17.19
N LYS A 544 -22.70 -20.87 16.23
CA LYS A 544 -22.32 -21.28 14.87
C LYS A 544 -20.92 -21.91 14.79
N MET A 545 -20.04 -21.62 15.74
CA MET A 545 -18.69 -22.19 15.78
C MET A 545 -18.60 -23.51 16.54
N LYS A 546 -19.57 -23.88 17.38
CA LYS A 546 -19.58 -25.15 18.11
C LYS A 546 -19.36 -26.39 17.23
N PRO A 547 -20.08 -26.59 16.13
CA PRO A 547 -19.87 -27.79 15.30
C PRO A 547 -18.51 -27.79 14.58
N ILE A 548 -17.93 -26.63 14.30
CA ILE A 548 -16.61 -26.54 13.68
C ILE A 548 -15.52 -26.92 14.70
N ILE A 549 -15.65 -26.49 15.94
CA ILE A 549 -14.71 -26.81 17.03
C ILE A 549 -14.76 -28.31 17.33
N GLU A 550 -15.93 -28.93 17.41
CA GLU A 550 -16.10 -30.37 17.61
C GLU A 550 -15.48 -31.19 16.49
N THR A 551 -15.70 -30.81 15.24
CA THR A 551 -15.11 -31.49 14.07
C THR A 551 -13.58 -31.34 14.02
N THR A 552 -13.05 -30.20 14.48
CA THR A 552 -11.60 -29.95 14.52
C THR A 552 -10.93 -30.76 15.65
N MET A 553 -11.60 -30.92 16.79
CA MET A 553 -11.12 -31.76 17.89
C MET A 553 -11.08 -33.24 17.53
N ASP A 554 -12.06 -33.74 16.78
CA ASP A 554 -12.09 -35.13 16.31
C ASP A 554 -11.00 -35.45 15.28
N VAL A 555 -10.58 -34.46 14.49
CA VAL A 555 -9.56 -34.64 13.44
C VAL A 555 -8.13 -34.46 13.98
N PHE A 556 -7.90 -33.56 14.93
CA PHE A 556 -6.57 -33.18 15.40
C PHE A 556 -6.24 -33.57 16.86
N GLY A 557 -7.17 -34.13 17.62
CA GLY A 557 -6.91 -34.72 18.94
C GLY A 557 -6.49 -33.70 20.04
N GLY A 558 -6.99 -32.47 20.00
CA GLY A 558 -6.67 -31.40 20.94
C GLY A 558 -7.70 -31.25 22.07
N GLN A 559 -7.30 -30.64 23.20
CA GLN A 559 -8.21 -30.22 24.27
C GLN A 559 -8.40 -28.69 24.24
N VAL A 560 -9.64 -28.23 24.43
CA VAL A 560 -9.95 -26.79 24.55
C VAL A 560 -9.44 -26.29 25.92
N VAL A 561 -8.40 -25.45 25.90
CA VAL A 561 -7.99 -24.69 27.08
C VAL A 561 -9.03 -23.59 27.30
N ARG A 562 -9.72 -23.61 28.46
CA ARG A 562 -10.72 -22.59 28.81
C ARG A 562 -10.07 -21.21 28.83
N ASP A 563 -10.70 -20.29 28.14
CA ASP A 563 -10.30 -18.89 28.05
C ASP A 563 -10.33 -18.24 29.43
N LEU A 564 -9.21 -17.69 29.87
CA LEU A 564 -9.02 -16.95 31.13
C LEU A 564 -9.58 -15.51 31.00
N MET A 565 -10.82 -15.37 30.47
CA MET A 565 -11.53 -14.10 30.45
C MET A 565 -12.91 -14.21 31.11
N GLU A 566 -12.94 -14.68 32.34
CA GLU A 566 -13.95 -14.31 33.34
C GLU A 566 -13.21 -13.62 34.48
N GLY A 567 -12.93 -12.34 34.30
CA GLY A 567 -12.57 -11.39 35.36
C GLY A 567 -13.85 -10.79 35.90
N GLU A 568 -14.17 -11.10 36.96
CA GLU A 568 -14.45 -10.53 38.28
C GLU A 568 -15.26 -9.23 38.27
N ARG A 569 -16.23 -9.32 39.13
CA ARG A 569 -17.18 -8.30 39.61
C ARG A 569 -16.51 -7.10 40.27
#